data_2f996540db09e08017694e27d8ff4e91
#
_entry.id   2f996540db09e08017694e27d8ff4e91
#
_cell.length_a   1.000
_cell.length_b   1.000
_cell.length_c   1.000
_cell.angle_alpha   90.00
_cell.angle_beta   90.00
_cell.angle_gamma   90.00
#
_symmetry.space_group_name_H-M   'P 1'
#
loop_
_entity.id
_entity.type
_entity.pdbx_description
1 polymer ?
#
loop_
_entity_poly.entity_id
_entity_poly.type
_entity_poly.pdbx_seq_one_letter_code
_entity_poly.pdbx_strand_id
1 'polypeptide(L)'
;MRKTMIIPTYWCRRTGELWREGDAVYDHPTPVDQEGTLERTLLSMKQFHEKDFKLVILICPTTPEVEEEAYGQVLRIVRRAQLNAETYLFTAGDLREITDILHTTGLTDQGAKLLSMFGYSNVRNICLLAASILTADATLLIDDDEVF
;
A
#
# COMPACT_ATOMS: atom_id res chain seq x y z
N MET A 1 13.32 -13.33 -14.49
CA MET A 1 11.95 -12.80 -14.39
C MET A 1 11.85 -11.95 -13.13
N ARG A 2 11.57 -10.65 -13.26
CA ARG A 2 11.44 -9.72 -12.12
C ARG A 2 10.06 -9.90 -11.53
N LYS A 3 10.00 -10.39 -10.31
CA LYS A 3 8.75 -10.65 -9.58
C LYS A 3 8.49 -9.54 -8.57
N THR A 4 7.26 -9.11 -8.46
CA THR A 4 6.84 -8.14 -7.46
C THR A 4 5.58 -8.63 -6.75
N MET A 5 5.56 -8.51 -5.44
CA MET A 5 4.36 -8.66 -4.63
C MET A 5 3.92 -7.28 -4.15
N ILE A 6 2.64 -7.01 -4.20
CA ILE A 6 2.09 -5.72 -3.77
C ILE A 6 0.95 -5.97 -2.80
N ILE A 7 1.06 -5.34 -1.63
CA ILE A 7 0.09 -5.45 -0.55
C ILE A 7 -0.47 -4.04 -0.27
N PRO A 8 -1.68 -3.71 -0.72
CA PRO A 8 -2.38 -2.54 -0.21
C PRO A 8 -2.81 -2.81 1.23
N THR A 9 -2.55 -1.88 2.14
CA THR A 9 -2.97 -1.96 3.54
C THR A 9 -3.74 -0.70 3.91
N TYR A 10 -4.90 -0.88 4.55
CA TYR A 10 -5.89 0.17 4.77
C TYR A 10 -5.92 0.61 6.22
N TRP A 11 -5.79 1.93 6.46
CA TRP A 11 -5.63 2.49 7.79
C TRP A 11 -6.66 3.58 8.05
N CYS A 12 -7.32 3.52 9.21
CA CYS A 12 -8.35 4.48 9.58
C CYS A 12 -8.01 5.20 10.89
N ARG A 13 -8.89 6.11 11.28
CA ARG A 13 -8.82 6.85 12.55
C ARG A 13 -8.66 5.89 13.72
N ARG A 14 -8.23 6.42 14.86
CA ARG A 14 -8.03 5.65 16.10
C ARG A 14 -9.32 4.96 16.56
N THR A 15 -9.16 3.89 17.29
CA THR A 15 -10.27 3.17 17.93
C THR A 15 -11.18 4.13 18.69
N GLY A 16 -12.48 4.07 18.40
CA GLY A 16 -13.49 4.94 19.02
C GLY A 16 -13.70 6.30 18.35
N GLU A 17 -12.85 6.69 17.39
CA GLU A 17 -13.12 7.86 16.57
C GLU A 17 -14.15 7.52 15.46
N LEU A 18 -15.04 8.48 15.19
CA LEU A 18 -16.07 8.29 14.19
C LEU A 18 -15.55 8.61 12.79
N TRP A 19 -16.06 7.86 11.82
CA TRP A 19 -15.96 8.21 10.41
C TRP A 19 -16.52 9.63 10.17
N ARG A 20 -15.89 10.38 9.28
CA ARG A 20 -16.32 11.73 8.90
C ARG A 20 -16.62 11.78 7.41
N GLU A 21 -17.46 12.72 7.02
CA GLU A 21 -17.72 12.99 5.61
C GLU A 21 -16.40 13.30 4.88
N GLY A 22 -16.14 12.59 3.78
CA GLY A 22 -14.89 12.68 3.01
C GLY A 22 -13.85 11.60 3.34
N ASP A 23 -14.00 10.86 4.44
CA ASP A 23 -13.16 9.69 4.69
C ASP A 23 -13.47 8.59 3.65
N ALA A 24 -12.42 7.95 3.15
CA ALA A 24 -12.61 6.79 2.26
C ALA A 24 -13.23 5.62 3.02
N VAL A 25 -14.12 4.90 2.35
CA VAL A 25 -14.76 3.70 2.89
C VAL A 25 -14.07 2.47 2.35
N TYR A 26 -13.43 1.72 3.25
CA TYR A 26 -12.83 0.42 2.96
C TYR A 26 -13.48 -0.65 3.84
N ASP A 27 -13.39 -1.89 3.39
CA ASP A 27 -13.81 -3.03 4.18
C ASP A 27 -12.72 -3.33 5.23
N HIS A 28 -13.08 -3.26 6.50
CA HIS A 28 -12.20 -3.56 7.64
C HIS A 28 -10.84 -2.81 7.68
N PRO A 29 -10.79 -1.46 7.53
CA PRO A 29 -9.54 -0.75 7.67
C PRO A 29 -9.03 -0.84 9.12
N THR A 30 -7.71 -0.96 9.28
CA THR A 30 -7.08 -1.06 10.60
C THR A 30 -7.01 0.32 11.26
N PRO A 31 -7.49 0.49 12.49
CA PRO A 31 -7.24 1.70 13.27
C PRO A 31 -5.74 1.92 13.50
N VAL A 32 -5.27 3.18 13.38
CA VAL A 32 -3.82 3.49 13.48
C VAL A 32 -3.23 3.22 14.87
N ASP A 33 -4.05 3.01 15.89
CA ASP A 33 -3.64 2.61 17.24
C ASP A 33 -3.69 1.08 17.46
N GLN A 34 -3.95 0.29 16.41
CA GLN A 34 -3.96 -1.18 16.45
C GLN A 34 -2.86 -1.76 15.56
N GLU A 35 -2.51 -3.03 15.81
CA GLU A 35 -1.48 -3.73 15.01
C GLU A 35 -2.02 -4.26 13.68
N GLY A 36 -3.31 -4.57 13.59
CA GLY A 36 -3.95 -5.08 12.38
C GLY A 36 -3.47 -6.46 11.94
N THR A 37 -3.64 -6.75 10.66
CA THR A 37 -3.37 -8.06 10.06
C THR A 37 -2.04 -8.13 9.32
N LEU A 38 -1.52 -6.99 8.87
CA LEU A 38 -0.32 -6.91 8.01
C LEU A 38 0.90 -7.66 8.60
N GLU A 39 1.16 -7.55 9.91
CA GLU A 39 2.29 -8.25 10.51
C GLU A 39 2.19 -9.77 10.37
N ARG A 40 1.00 -10.33 10.59
CA ARG A 40 0.73 -11.75 10.44
C ARG A 40 0.97 -12.21 9.00
N THR A 41 0.49 -11.44 8.02
CA THR A 41 0.73 -11.68 6.60
C THR A 41 2.22 -11.70 6.29
N LEU A 42 2.97 -10.67 6.69
CA LEU A 42 4.41 -10.59 6.45
C LEU A 42 5.17 -11.73 7.13
N LEU A 43 4.81 -12.11 8.36
CA LEU A 43 5.44 -13.23 9.06
C LEU A 43 5.18 -14.57 8.37
N SER A 44 3.98 -14.79 7.80
CA SER A 44 3.67 -15.99 7.05
C SER A 44 4.52 -16.12 5.78
N MET A 45 4.91 -15.00 5.16
CA MET A 45 5.78 -15.00 3.98
C MET A 45 7.21 -15.51 4.26
N LYS A 46 7.63 -15.58 5.52
CA LYS A 46 8.96 -16.13 5.88
C LYS A 46 9.14 -17.58 5.47
N GLN A 47 8.07 -18.33 5.36
CA GLN A 47 8.11 -19.73 4.93
C GLN A 47 8.26 -19.91 3.41
N PHE A 48 8.19 -18.86 2.60
CA PHE A 48 8.41 -18.97 1.18
C PHE A 48 9.83 -19.47 0.88
N HIS A 49 9.95 -20.44 0.01
CA HIS A 49 11.23 -20.92 -0.48
C HIS A 49 11.85 -19.91 -1.45
N GLU A 50 11.02 -19.33 -2.30
CA GLU A 50 11.42 -18.27 -3.25
C GLU A 50 11.52 -16.92 -2.52
N LYS A 51 12.67 -16.28 -2.59
CA LYS A 51 12.95 -14.98 -1.98
C LYS A 51 13.30 -13.91 -3.01
N ASP A 52 13.42 -14.29 -4.29
CA ASP A 52 13.76 -13.37 -5.37
C ASP A 52 12.51 -12.65 -5.88
N PHE A 53 11.99 -11.76 -5.05
CA PHE A 53 10.91 -10.85 -5.38
C PHE A 53 11.08 -9.51 -4.64
N LYS A 54 10.52 -8.45 -5.22
CA LYS A 54 10.36 -7.15 -4.55
C LYS A 54 9.00 -7.10 -3.88
N LEU A 55 8.96 -6.54 -2.67
CA LEU A 55 7.71 -6.32 -1.95
C LEU A 55 7.37 -4.83 -1.95
N VAL A 56 6.18 -4.47 -2.36
CA VAL A 56 5.64 -3.12 -2.23
C VAL A 56 4.48 -3.16 -1.23
N ILE A 57 4.54 -2.35 -0.20
CA ILE A 57 3.44 -2.15 0.73
C ILE A 57 2.85 -0.77 0.42
N LEU A 58 1.63 -0.77 -0.10
CA LEU A 58 0.90 0.45 -0.45
C LEU A 58 0.08 0.90 0.75
N ILE A 59 0.44 2.04 1.34
CA ILE A 59 -0.20 2.57 2.55
C ILE A 59 -1.40 3.42 2.15
N CYS A 60 -2.61 2.92 2.42
CA CYS A 60 -3.87 3.53 2.02
C CYS A 60 -4.61 4.08 3.25
N PRO A 61 -4.38 5.34 3.65
CA PRO A 61 -5.13 5.95 4.73
C PRO A 61 -6.57 6.28 4.26
N THR A 62 -7.55 6.16 5.17
CA THR A 62 -8.94 6.58 4.87
C THR A 62 -9.07 8.10 4.80
N THR A 63 -8.14 8.83 5.37
CA THR A 63 -8.08 10.29 5.38
C THR A 63 -6.64 10.76 5.47
N PRO A 64 -6.27 11.93 4.89
CA PRO A 64 -4.92 12.47 5.02
C PRO A 64 -4.45 12.67 6.46
N GLU A 65 -5.38 12.90 7.40
CA GLU A 65 -5.06 13.14 8.82
C GLU A 65 -4.34 11.95 9.49
N VAL A 66 -4.53 10.73 9.00
CA VAL A 66 -3.92 9.52 9.57
C VAL A 66 -2.70 9.01 8.77
N GLU A 67 -2.31 9.69 7.70
CA GLU A 67 -1.24 9.24 6.79
C GLU A 67 0.10 9.04 7.51
N GLU A 68 0.53 10.01 8.32
CA GLU A 68 1.80 9.95 9.03
C GLU A 68 1.82 8.82 10.08
N GLU A 69 0.71 8.66 10.81
CA GLU A 69 0.60 7.63 11.83
C GLU A 69 0.53 6.23 11.21
N ALA A 70 -0.23 6.08 10.10
CA ALA A 70 -0.28 4.84 9.32
C ALA A 70 1.11 4.45 8.79
N TYR A 71 1.86 5.40 8.22
CA TYR A 71 3.24 5.18 7.79
C TYR A 71 4.11 4.70 8.95
N GLY A 72 4.03 5.35 10.11
CA GLY A 72 4.79 4.96 11.31
C GLY A 72 4.46 3.54 11.77
N GLN A 73 3.18 3.12 11.72
CA GLN A 73 2.75 1.76 12.04
C GLN A 73 3.32 0.75 11.05
N VAL A 74 3.13 0.98 9.76
CA VAL A 74 3.63 0.07 8.72
C VAL A 74 5.15 -0.09 8.79
N LEU A 75 5.87 1.01 8.99
CA LEU A 75 7.34 0.97 9.13
C LEU A 75 7.78 0.12 10.34
N ARG A 76 7.07 0.22 11.49
CA ARG A 76 7.34 -0.63 12.66
C ARG A 76 7.08 -2.11 12.37
N ILE A 77 5.96 -2.42 11.71
CA ILE A 77 5.59 -3.78 11.32
C ILE A 77 6.65 -4.39 10.40
N VAL A 78 7.05 -3.68 9.35
CA VAL A 78 8.06 -4.14 8.40
C VAL A 78 9.41 -4.40 9.09
N ARG A 79 9.83 -3.50 9.99
CA ARG A 79 11.06 -3.68 10.77
C ARG A 79 11.00 -4.89 11.69
N ARG A 80 9.85 -5.16 12.32
CA ARG A 80 9.67 -6.36 13.16
C ARG A 80 9.62 -7.64 12.33
N ALA A 81 8.96 -7.59 11.18
CA ALA A 81 8.83 -8.74 10.31
C ALA A 81 10.16 -9.24 9.76
N GLN A 82 11.12 -8.35 9.50
CA GLN A 82 12.48 -8.69 9.03
C GLN A 82 12.45 -9.69 7.84
N LEU A 83 11.68 -9.38 6.82
CA LEU A 83 11.65 -10.18 5.60
C LEU A 83 12.98 -10.05 4.85
N ASN A 84 13.44 -11.16 4.31
CA ASN A 84 14.60 -11.16 3.41
C ASN A 84 14.16 -10.87 1.96
N ALA A 85 13.47 -9.75 1.76
CA ALA A 85 13.03 -9.27 0.47
C ALA A 85 13.22 -7.75 0.42
N GLU A 86 13.60 -7.23 -0.74
CA GLU A 86 13.67 -5.79 -0.97
C GLU A 86 12.26 -5.19 -0.83
N THR A 87 12.05 -4.37 0.20
CA THR A 87 10.72 -3.87 0.58
C THR A 87 10.63 -2.36 0.38
N TYR A 88 9.61 -1.93 -0.32
CA TYR A 88 9.26 -0.54 -0.58
C TYR A 88 7.97 -0.18 0.13
N LEU A 89 7.95 0.95 0.82
CA LEU A 89 6.73 1.55 1.35
C LEU A 89 6.29 2.64 0.36
N PHE A 90 5.07 2.53 -0.13
CA PHE A 90 4.50 3.47 -1.10
C PHE A 90 3.40 4.31 -0.42
N THR A 91 3.57 5.62 -0.43
CA THR A 91 2.73 6.59 0.28
C THR A 91 1.96 7.49 -0.70
N ALA A 92 1.02 8.29 -0.18
CA ALA A 92 0.39 9.33 -0.97
C ALA A 92 1.39 10.43 -1.40
N GLY A 93 2.46 10.64 -0.61
CA GLY A 93 3.58 11.52 -1.00
C GLY A 93 4.26 11.04 -2.26
N ASP A 94 4.65 9.77 -2.32
CA ASP A 94 5.27 9.15 -3.49
C ASP A 94 4.35 9.23 -4.71
N LEU A 95 3.03 9.01 -4.50
CA LEU A 95 2.06 9.12 -5.57
C LEU A 95 1.98 10.54 -6.15
N ARG A 96 2.02 11.57 -5.30
CA ARG A 96 2.03 12.97 -5.76
C ARG A 96 3.25 13.25 -6.64
N GLU A 97 4.45 12.90 -6.18
CA GLU A 97 5.69 13.08 -6.95
C GLU A 97 5.65 12.36 -8.30
N ILE A 98 5.18 11.12 -8.32
CA ILE A 98 5.04 10.33 -9.55
C ILE A 98 4.01 10.98 -10.49
N THR A 99 2.87 11.42 -9.96
CA THR A 99 1.83 12.07 -10.76
C THR A 99 2.34 13.36 -11.39
N ASP A 100 3.12 14.18 -10.67
CA ASP A 100 3.75 15.38 -11.19
C ASP A 100 4.70 15.06 -12.35
N ILE A 101 5.51 14.02 -12.22
CA ILE A 101 6.37 13.54 -13.30
C ILE A 101 5.54 13.06 -14.51
N LEU A 102 4.49 12.29 -14.26
CA LEU A 102 3.63 11.77 -15.34
C LEU A 102 2.92 12.89 -16.10
N HIS A 103 2.52 13.98 -15.42
CA HIS A 103 1.96 15.16 -16.09
C HIS A 103 2.95 15.78 -17.07
N THR A 104 4.25 15.80 -16.77
CA THR A 104 5.28 16.28 -17.72
C THR A 104 5.42 15.38 -18.95
N THR A 105 4.99 14.13 -18.88
CA THR A 105 5.05 13.15 -19.96
C THR A 105 3.72 12.91 -20.67
N GLY A 106 2.67 13.68 -20.34
CA GLY A 106 1.39 13.67 -21.03
C GLY A 106 0.22 13.02 -20.29
N LEU A 107 0.35 12.73 -18.99
CA LEU A 107 -0.80 12.32 -18.19
C LEU A 107 -1.84 13.45 -18.18
N THR A 108 -3.06 13.14 -18.58
CA THR A 108 -4.18 14.08 -18.54
C THR A 108 -4.78 14.18 -17.14
N ASP A 109 -5.48 15.29 -16.85
CA ASP A 109 -6.21 15.45 -15.57
C ASP A 109 -7.25 14.34 -15.36
N GLN A 110 -7.85 13.84 -16.44
CA GLN A 110 -8.78 12.73 -16.38
C GLN A 110 -8.05 11.42 -16.01
N GLY A 111 -6.88 11.18 -16.56
CA GLY A 111 -6.03 10.03 -16.20
C GLY A 111 -5.56 10.11 -14.76
N ALA A 112 -5.16 11.29 -14.28
CA ALA A 112 -4.73 11.51 -12.90
C ALA A 112 -5.82 11.16 -11.88
N LYS A 113 -7.11 11.38 -12.20
CA LYS A 113 -8.23 10.98 -11.33
C LYS A 113 -8.34 9.47 -11.08
N LEU A 114 -7.72 8.65 -11.92
CA LEU A 114 -7.66 7.19 -11.73
C LEU A 114 -6.52 6.76 -10.80
N LEU A 115 -5.64 7.70 -10.43
CA LEU A 115 -4.50 7.51 -9.55
C LEU A 115 -4.77 8.21 -8.22
N SER A 116 -5.46 7.54 -7.31
CA SER A 116 -5.83 8.08 -6.00
C SER A 116 -5.70 7.00 -4.94
N MET A 117 -5.24 7.37 -3.75
CA MET A 117 -5.24 6.47 -2.58
C MET A 117 -6.66 6.19 -2.05
N PHE A 118 -7.69 6.78 -2.65
CA PHE A 118 -9.07 6.64 -2.22
C PHE A 118 -9.87 5.81 -3.22
N GLY A 119 -10.49 4.73 -2.70
CA GLY A 119 -11.32 3.79 -3.45
C GLY A 119 -10.54 2.62 -4.05
N TYR A 120 -11.08 1.42 -3.90
CA TYR A 120 -10.45 0.16 -4.29
C TYR A 120 -9.96 0.13 -5.74
N SER A 121 -10.75 0.63 -6.69
CA SER A 121 -10.38 0.66 -8.11
C SER A 121 -9.13 1.51 -8.34
N ASN A 122 -9.05 2.67 -7.71
CA ASN A 122 -7.91 3.56 -7.81
C ASN A 122 -6.66 2.95 -7.15
N VAL A 123 -6.82 2.34 -5.97
CA VAL A 123 -5.73 1.62 -5.28
C VAL A 123 -5.18 0.50 -6.18
N ARG A 124 -6.04 -0.27 -6.85
CA ARG A 124 -5.59 -1.30 -7.80
C ARG A 124 -4.85 -0.71 -9.00
N ASN A 125 -5.25 0.46 -9.50
CA ASN A 125 -4.50 1.18 -10.54
C ASN A 125 -3.09 1.58 -10.04
N ILE A 126 -2.97 2.03 -8.79
CA ILE A 126 -1.66 2.37 -8.20
C ILE A 126 -0.80 1.11 -8.04
N CYS A 127 -1.37 -0.03 -7.68
CA CYS A 127 -0.63 -1.30 -7.66
C CYS A 127 -0.03 -1.62 -9.03
N LEU A 128 -0.80 -1.45 -10.11
CA LEU A 128 -0.31 -1.66 -11.47
C LEU A 128 0.76 -0.63 -11.87
N LEU A 129 0.59 0.63 -11.46
CA LEU A 129 1.59 1.68 -11.66
C LEU A 129 2.91 1.34 -10.94
N ALA A 130 2.86 0.94 -9.68
CA ALA A 130 4.03 0.53 -8.91
C ALA A 130 4.76 -0.66 -9.56
N ALA A 131 3.99 -1.66 -10.03
CA ALA A 131 4.55 -2.79 -10.78
C ALA A 131 5.27 -2.33 -12.06
N SER A 132 4.67 -1.39 -12.79
CA SER A 132 5.26 -0.82 -14.01
C SER A 132 6.55 -0.05 -13.73
N ILE A 133 6.57 0.79 -12.69
CA ILE A 133 7.76 1.54 -12.26
C ILE A 133 8.91 0.58 -11.90
N LEU A 134 8.61 -0.50 -11.20
CA LEU A 134 9.59 -1.54 -10.85
C LEU A 134 9.93 -2.46 -12.03
N THR A 135 9.35 -2.20 -13.20
CA THR A 135 9.57 -3.00 -14.42
C THR A 135 9.33 -4.50 -14.19
N ALA A 136 8.28 -4.83 -13.43
CA ALA A 136 7.95 -6.19 -13.08
C ALA A 136 7.50 -7.00 -14.30
N ASP A 137 8.03 -8.21 -14.46
CA ASP A 137 7.59 -9.17 -15.48
C ASP A 137 6.36 -9.96 -15.00
N ALA A 138 6.22 -10.11 -13.66
CA ALA A 138 5.06 -10.73 -13.01
C ALA A 138 4.77 -10.02 -11.69
N THR A 139 3.48 -9.81 -11.39
CA THR A 139 3.04 -9.16 -10.16
C THR A 139 1.94 -9.97 -9.49
N LEU A 140 2.08 -10.19 -8.20
CA LEU A 140 1.07 -10.77 -7.34
C LEU A 140 0.49 -9.68 -6.44
N LEU A 141 -0.82 -9.49 -6.49
CA LEU A 141 -1.55 -8.62 -5.58
C LEU A 141 -2.13 -9.47 -4.46
N ILE A 142 -1.88 -9.06 -3.22
CA ILE A 142 -2.25 -9.81 -2.01
C ILE A 142 -2.92 -8.84 -1.06
N ASP A 143 -4.01 -9.26 -0.43
CA ASP A 143 -4.65 -8.47 0.61
C ASP A 143 -3.86 -8.61 1.93
N ASP A 144 -3.92 -7.61 2.82
CA ASP A 144 -3.06 -7.53 4.00
C ASP A 144 -3.50 -8.45 5.16
N ASP A 145 -4.52 -9.27 4.95
CA ASP A 145 -5.02 -10.28 5.89
C ASP A 145 -4.76 -11.73 5.41
N GLU A 146 -4.16 -11.92 4.24
CA GLU A 146 -3.81 -13.24 3.71
C GLU A 146 -2.68 -13.89 4.51
N VAL A 147 -2.80 -15.20 4.73
CA VAL A 147 -1.81 -16.03 5.43
C VAL A 147 -1.46 -17.23 4.57
N PHE A 148 -0.17 -17.51 4.43
CA PHE A 148 0.41 -18.56 3.61
C PHE A 148 0.91 -19.74 4.43
#